data_f0db3f2f34552d5169c8f05cf4c1b4a5
#
_entry.id   f0db3f2f34552d5169c8f05cf4c1b4a5
#
_cell.length_a   1.000
_cell.length_b   1.000
_cell.length_c   1.000
_cell.angle_alpha   90.00
_cell.angle_beta   90.00
_cell.angle_gamma   90.00
#
_symmetry.space_group_name_H-M   'P 1'
#
loop_
_entity.id
_entity.type
_entity.pdbx_description
1 polymer ?
#
loop_
_entity_poly.entity_id
_entity_poly.type
_entity_poly.pdbx_seq_one_letter_code
_entity_poly.pdbx_strand_id
1 'polypeptide(L)'
;MTKTQLMITALFVLGLIGAYSVYQPFLLSLTVAILLSMGTFNLTKKLVDFTGSAKISASISTLLMMLLLFAPIIYLATIGVGYISQIDKQGVKDTLAALRSMVEHFPFLKELTHQYMSDERIAEYIKESTAYLTVAGSTGLGFMKNMFFVVLFYFFINYYGNRFFDTILELLPVSPQKGERMMKEVSATMEIVFYSIIVTAIFEGFLFGIMMSYFGFNGLFFGVIYGFASLIPIIGGVIVWAPVSLYVWTKIDTQTAIIIASYSVVVISIIADTFIKPMIIEVIKRDFLKSTLQINSILIFFSILAGMSTYGFWGMILGPAITSFLIAITKVYLDYSDAG
;
A
#
# COMPACT_ATOMS: atom_id res chain seq x y z
N MET A 1 -15.58 -4.69 -44.79
CA MET A 1 -15.63 -5.96 -44.01
C MET A 1 -16.56 -6.93 -44.71
N THR A 2 -16.16 -8.19 -44.89
CA THR A 2 -17.03 -9.24 -45.37
C THR A 2 -18.07 -9.61 -44.32
N LYS A 3 -19.24 -10.22 -44.74
CA LYS A 3 -20.26 -10.69 -43.78
C LYS A 3 -19.66 -11.64 -42.74
N THR A 4 -18.70 -12.47 -43.13
CA THR A 4 -17.98 -13.39 -42.24
C THR A 4 -17.13 -12.65 -41.20
N GLN A 5 -16.40 -11.60 -41.62
CA GLN A 5 -15.61 -10.78 -40.70
C GLN A 5 -16.49 -10.05 -39.67
N LEU A 6 -17.65 -9.52 -40.11
CA LEU A 6 -18.61 -8.87 -39.23
C LEU A 6 -19.15 -9.84 -38.17
N MET A 7 -19.52 -11.08 -38.58
CA MET A 7 -20.02 -12.11 -37.70
C MET A 7 -18.96 -12.56 -36.67
N ILE A 8 -17.72 -12.76 -37.10
CA ILE A 8 -16.61 -13.11 -36.19
C ILE A 8 -16.34 -11.98 -35.21
N THR A 9 -16.33 -10.72 -35.67
CA THR A 9 -16.16 -9.57 -34.79
C THR A 9 -17.30 -9.46 -33.77
N ALA A 10 -18.54 -9.68 -34.18
CA ALA A 10 -19.69 -9.67 -33.26
C ALA A 10 -19.60 -10.78 -32.19
N LEU A 11 -19.24 -12.01 -32.61
CA LEU A 11 -19.02 -13.11 -31.67
C LEU A 11 -17.85 -12.83 -30.69
N PHE A 12 -16.78 -12.21 -31.16
CA PHE A 12 -15.63 -11.82 -30.35
C PHE A 12 -16.03 -10.77 -29.33
N VAL A 13 -16.77 -9.72 -29.72
CA VAL A 13 -17.29 -8.70 -28.80
C VAL A 13 -18.23 -9.31 -27.75
N LEU A 14 -19.13 -10.21 -28.17
CA LEU A 14 -20.01 -10.94 -27.26
C LEU A 14 -19.21 -11.79 -26.26
N GLY A 15 -18.19 -12.47 -26.74
CA GLY A 15 -17.23 -13.22 -25.90
C GLY A 15 -16.51 -12.34 -24.89
N LEU A 16 -16.06 -11.15 -25.30
CA LEU A 16 -15.41 -10.17 -24.42
C LEU A 16 -16.37 -9.65 -23.34
N ILE A 17 -17.61 -9.33 -23.68
CA ILE A 17 -18.63 -8.90 -22.73
C ILE A 17 -18.91 -10.01 -21.71
N GLY A 18 -19.08 -11.26 -22.18
CA GLY A 18 -19.26 -12.42 -21.32
C GLY A 18 -18.06 -12.65 -20.40
N ALA A 19 -16.84 -12.60 -20.94
CA ALA A 19 -15.62 -12.72 -20.16
C ALA A 19 -15.51 -11.62 -19.10
N TYR A 20 -15.76 -10.36 -19.47
CA TYR A 20 -15.76 -9.26 -18.51
C TYR A 20 -16.74 -9.49 -17.37
N SER A 21 -17.99 -9.90 -17.68
CA SER A 21 -19.01 -10.16 -16.67
C SER A 21 -18.60 -11.25 -15.67
N VAL A 22 -17.93 -12.31 -16.15
CA VAL A 22 -17.46 -13.42 -15.30
C VAL A 22 -16.22 -13.06 -14.50
N TYR A 23 -15.26 -12.36 -15.10
CA TYR A 23 -13.95 -12.11 -14.49
C TYR A 23 -13.89 -10.80 -13.72
N GLN A 24 -14.86 -9.89 -13.86
CA GLN A 24 -14.91 -8.59 -13.17
C GLN A 24 -14.55 -8.66 -11.67
N PRO A 25 -15.07 -9.62 -10.87
CA PRO A 25 -14.74 -9.69 -9.44
C PRO A 25 -13.28 -9.99 -9.14
N PHE A 26 -12.56 -10.54 -10.11
CA PHE A 26 -11.16 -10.96 -9.97
C PHE A 26 -10.17 -10.01 -10.63
N LEU A 27 -10.64 -9.07 -11.48
CA LEU A 27 -9.77 -8.21 -12.28
C LEU A 27 -8.81 -7.39 -11.41
N LEU A 28 -9.31 -6.82 -10.31
CA LEU A 28 -8.46 -6.07 -9.37
C LEU A 28 -7.35 -6.97 -8.80
N SER A 29 -7.71 -8.14 -8.27
CA SER A 29 -6.74 -9.07 -7.67
C SER A 29 -5.74 -9.60 -8.71
N LEU A 30 -6.20 -9.90 -9.93
CA LEU A 30 -5.34 -10.34 -11.03
C LEU A 30 -4.35 -9.24 -11.45
N THR A 31 -4.84 -8.00 -11.64
CA THR A 31 -3.99 -6.87 -12.00
C THR A 31 -2.94 -6.59 -10.93
N VAL A 32 -3.34 -6.57 -9.66
CA VAL A 32 -2.39 -6.40 -8.54
C VAL A 32 -1.37 -7.54 -8.51
N ALA A 33 -1.78 -8.78 -8.73
CA ALA A 33 -0.87 -9.92 -8.77
C ALA A 33 0.15 -9.83 -9.92
N ILE A 34 -0.28 -9.39 -11.11
CA ILE A 34 0.62 -9.12 -12.24
C ILE A 34 1.66 -8.06 -11.86
N LEU A 35 1.22 -6.95 -11.28
CA LEU A 35 2.10 -5.85 -10.89
C LEU A 35 3.07 -6.23 -9.77
N LEU A 36 2.62 -7.00 -8.78
CA LEU A 36 3.50 -7.55 -7.74
C LEU A 36 4.51 -8.55 -8.32
N SER A 37 4.10 -9.39 -9.27
CA SER A 37 5.03 -10.29 -9.97
C SER A 37 6.08 -9.51 -10.76
N MET A 38 5.68 -8.42 -11.44
CA MET A 38 6.62 -7.51 -12.09
C MET A 38 7.54 -6.84 -11.06
N GLY A 39 7.01 -6.37 -9.93
CA GLY A 39 7.77 -5.74 -8.85
C GLY A 39 8.71 -6.69 -8.09
N THR A 40 8.55 -7.99 -8.25
CA THR A 40 9.42 -9.02 -7.63
C THR A 40 10.17 -9.86 -8.67
N PHE A 41 10.15 -9.45 -9.93
CA PHE A 41 10.71 -10.22 -11.05
C PHE A 41 12.18 -10.60 -10.83
N ASN A 42 13.03 -9.65 -10.45
CA ASN A 42 14.44 -9.90 -10.19
C ASN A 42 14.67 -10.85 -9.01
N LEU A 43 13.83 -10.77 -7.97
CA LEU A 43 13.87 -11.70 -6.84
C LEU A 43 13.53 -13.12 -7.31
N THR A 44 12.43 -13.27 -8.03
CA THR A 44 11.99 -14.58 -8.54
C THR A 44 13.02 -15.17 -9.51
N LYS A 45 13.62 -14.35 -10.38
CA LYS A 45 14.69 -14.78 -11.26
C LYS A 45 15.91 -15.30 -10.50
N LYS A 46 16.40 -14.56 -9.49
CA LYS A 46 17.50 -15.02 -8.64
C LYS A 46 17.17 -16.33 -7.92
N LEU A 47 15.91 -16.52 -7.49
CA LEU A 47 15.45 -17.77 -6.90
C LEU A 47 15.46 -18.91 -7.94
N VAL A 48 15.10 -18.66 -9.20
CA VAL A 48 15.19 -19.66 -10.27
C VAL A 48 16.66 -20.06 -10.51
N ASP A 49 17.55 -19.08 -10.58
CA ASP A 49 18.98 -19.32 -10.77
C ASP A 49 19.57 -20.14 -9.60
N PHE A 50 19.08 -19.92 -8.37
CA PHE A 50 19.54 -20.65 -7.18
C PHE A 50 18.95 -22.05 -7.07
N THR A 51 17.64 -22.22 -7.33
CA THR A 51 16.92 -23.48 -7.12
C THR A 51 16.93 -24.41 -8.34
N GLY A 52 17.25 -23.86 -9.53
CA GLY A 52 17.16 -24.57 -10.82
C GLY A 52 15.72 -24.90 -11.26
N SER A 53 14.69 -24.43 -10.54
CA SER A 53 13.29 -24.82 -10.78
C SER A 53 12.33 -23.63 -10.67
N ALA A 54 11.64 -23.33 -11.76
CA ALA A 54 10.60 -22.29 -11.77
C ALA A 54 9.48 -22.57 -10.75
N LYS A 55 9.10 -23.85 -10.59
CA LYS A 55 8.07 -24.27 -9.63
C LYS A 55 8.48 -23.98 -8.17
N ILE A 56 9.69 -24.38 -7.79
CA ILE A 56 10.19 -24.15 -6.43
C ILE A 56 10.34 -22.66 -6.16
N SER A 57 10.89 -21.92 -7.12
CA SER A 57 11.04 -20.46 -7.02
C SER A 57 9.71 -19.73 -6.90
N ALA A 58 8.71 -20.09 -7.71
CA ALA A 58 7.35 -19.55 -7.59
C ALA A 58 6.74 -19.88 -6.21
N SER A 59 6.93 -21.07 -5.69
CA SER A 59 6.44 -21.46 -4.36
C SER A 59 7.12 -20.63 -3.26
N ILE A 60 8.45 -20.47 -3.30
CA ILE A 60 9.20 -19.67 -2.32
C ILE A 60 8.80 -18.20 -2.39
N SER A 61 8.76 -17.61 -3.59
CA SER A 61 8.34 -16.21 -3.79
C SER A 61 6.92 -15.99 -3.26
N THR A 62 6.01 -16.94 -3.51
CA THR A 62 4.63 -16.86 -3.03
C THR A 62 4.53 -16.99 -1.52
N LEU A 63 5.30 -17.87 -0.92
CA LEU A 63 5.36 -18.01 0.54
C LEU A 63 5.90 -16.71 1.18
N LEU A 64 6.95 -16.13 0.62
CA LEU A 64 7.49 -14.85 1.10
C LEU A 64 6.46 -13.72 0.96
N MET A 65 5.76 -13.65 -0.18
CA MET A 65 4.69 -12.67 -0.40
C MET A 65 3.52 -12.90 0.57
N MET A 66 3.13 -14.14 0.79
CA MET A 66 2.09 -14.50 1.75
C MET A 66 2.48 -14.07 3.18
N LEU A 67 3.70 -14.36 3.61
CA LEU A 67 4.19 -13.93 4.92
C LEU A 67 4.23 -12.40 5.03
N LEU A 68 4.72 -11.72 4.00
CA LEU A 68 4.80 -10.25 3.98
C LEU A 68 3.41 -9.60 4.11
N LEU A 69 2.40 -10.13 3.42
CA LEU A 69 1.06 -9.55 3.40
C LEU A 69 0.20 -9.99 4.59
N PHE A 70 0.21 -11.28 4.93
CA PHE A 70 -0.72 -11.83 5.92
C PHE A 70 -0.18 -11.82 7.35
N ALA A 71 1.12 -12.09 7.56
CA ALA A 71 1.64 -12.22 8.92
C ALA A 71 1.46 -10.96 9.77
N PRO A 72 1.76 -9.74 9.27
CA PRO A 72 1.50 -8.53 10.04
C PRO A 72 0.02 -8.32 10.35
N ILE A 73 -0.88 -8.59 9.38
CA ILE A 73 -2.33 -8.42 9.57
C ILE A 73 -2.86 -9.39 10.60
N ILE A 74 -2.45 -10.68 10.53
CA ILE A 74 -2.83 -11.68 11.52
C ILE A 74 -2.30 -11.30 12.89
N TYR A 75 -1.04 -10.84 12.98
CA TYR A 75 -0.45 -10.38 14.21
C TYR A 75 -1.22 -9.20 14.82
N LEU A 76 -1.53 -8.18 14.01
CA LEU A 76 -2.32 -7.02 14.45
C LEU A 76 -3.74 -7.43 14.86
N ALA A 77 -4.37 -8.34 14.14
CA ALA A 77 -5.70 -8.83 14.49
C ALA A 77 -5.70 -9.58 15.84
N THR A 78 -4.70 -10.44 16.07
CA THR A 78 -4.62 -11.24 17.31
C THR A 78 -4.31 -10.39 18.54
N ILE A 79 -3.33 -9.50 18.44
CA ILE A 79 -2.92 -8.64 19.57
C ILE A 79 -3.88 -7.46 19.71
N GLY A 80 -4.34 -6.88 18.59
CA GLY A 80 -5.21 -5.72 18.57
C GLY A 80 -6.55 -5.96 19.25
N VAL A 81 -7.15 -7.16 19.11
CA VAL A 81 -8.38 -7.53 19.84
C VAL A 81 -8.18 -7.40 21.35
N GLY A 82 -7.02 -7.81 21.87
CA GLY A 82 -6.68 -7.66 23.28
C GLY A 82 -6.63 -6.19 23.72
N TYR A 83 -6.00 -5.33 22.92
CA TYR A 83 -5.96 -3.88 23.21
C TYR A 83 -7.34 -3.25 23.09
N ILE A 84 -8.11 -3.55 22.05
CA ILE A 84 -9.45 -2.99 21.85
C ILE A 84 -10.40 -3.40 22.99
N SER A 85 -10.32 -4.64 23.46
CA SER A 85 -11.16 -5.12 24.58
C SER A 85 -10.83 -4.45 25.93
N GLN A 86 -9.63 -3.91 26.06
CA GLN A 86 -9.15 -3.20 27.25
C GLN A 86 -9.31 -1.67 27.15
N ILE A 87 -9.78 -1.15 26.01
CA ILE A 87 -10.03 0.30 25.89
C ILE A 87 -11.10 0.71 26.89
N ASP A 88 -10.67 1.49 27.86
CA ASP A 88 -11.58 2.15 28.79
C ASP A 88 -12.36 3.25 28.07
N LYS A 89 -13.65 2.99 27.83
CA LYS A 89 -14.53 3.95 27.16
C LYS A 89 -14.63 5.28 27.93
N GLN A 90 -14.51 5.23 29.25
CA GLN A 90 -14.46 6.45 30.07
C GLN A 90 -13.15 7.18 29.85
N GLY A 91 -12.03 6.46 29.77
CA GLY A 91 -10.74 7.03 29.47
C GLY A 91 -10.67 7.72 28.10
N VAL A 92 -11.36 7.19 27.10
CA VAL A 92 -11.49 7.87 25.79
C VAL A 92 -12.27 9.17 25.93
N LYS A 93 -13.38 9.18 26.68
CA LYS A 93 -14.16 10.40 26.94
C LYS A 93 -13.33 11.45 27.67
N ASP A 94 -12.59 11.05 28.72
CA ASP A 94 -11.73 11.94 29.51
C ASP A 94 -10.63 12.54 28.64
N THR A 95 -10.04 11.72 27.74
CA THR A 95 -9.02 12.16 26.78
C THR A 95 -9.57 13.19 25.79
N LEU A 96 -10.75 12.96 25.25
CA LEU A 96 -11.39 13.90 24.32
C LEU A 96 -11.84 15.19 25.04
N ALA A 97 -12.32 15.09 26.28
CA ALA A 97 -12.67 16.25 27.09
C ALA A 97 -11.43 17.11 27.44
N ALA A 98 -10.29 16.45 27.76
CA ALA A 98 -9.02 17.15 27.99
C ALA A 98 -8.50 17.84 26.72
N LEU A 99 -8.61 17.19 25.57
CA LEU A 99 -8.27 17.79 24.28
C LEU A 99 -9.15 19.01 23.98
N ARG A 100 -10.45 18.89 24.20
CA ARG A 100 -11.41 19.99 24.04
C ARG A 100 -11.03 21.18 24.91
N SER A 101 -10.76 20.96 26.20
CA SER A 101 -10.37 22.05 27.12
C SER A 101 -9.07 22.74 26.69
N MET A 102 -8.13 22.00 26.09
CA MET A 102 -6.88 22.54 25.58
C MET A 102 -7.11 23.41 24.32
N VAL A 103 -7.94 22.91 23.40
CA VAL A 103 -8.24 23.59 22.14
C VAL A 103 -9.12 24.82 22.34
N GLU A 104 -10.01 24.82 23.35
CA GLU A 104 -10.85 25.99 23.72
C GLU A 104 -10.04 27.21 24.17
N HIS A 105 -8.77 27.04 24.56
CA HIS A 105 -7.86 28.15 24.86
C HIS A 105 -7.44 28.93 23.60
N PHE A 106 -7.64 28.38 22.41
CA PHE A 106 -7.34 29.03 21.14
C PHE A 106 -8.63 29.57 20.50
N PRO A 107 -8.86 30.91 20.48
CA PRO A 107 -10.13 31.49 20.05
C PRO A 107 -10.56 31.10 18.63
N PHE A 108 -9.61 30.91 17.72
CA PHE A 108 -9.88 30.54 16.31
C PHE A 108 -10.30 29.08 16.14
N LEU A 109 -10.08 28.20 17.13
CA LEU A 109 -10.47 26.79 17.13
C LEU A 109 -11.75 26.51 17.92
N LYS A 110 -12.25 27.50 18.66
CA LYS A 110 -13.41 27.33 19.55
C LYS A 110 -14.68 26.90 18.80
N GLU A 111 -14.88 27.39 17.60
CA GLU A 111 -16.03 27.03 16.77
C GLU A 111 -15.95 25.57 16.27
N LEU A 112 -14.72 25.12 15.90
CA LEU A 112 -14.45 23.74 15.53
C LEU A 112 -14.67 22.75 16.69
N THR A 113 -14.29 23.13 17.92
CA THR A 113 -14.54 22.27 19.09
C THR A 113 -16.03 22.11 19.39
N HIS A 114 -16.82 23.17 19.27
CA HIS A 114 -18.28 23.07 19.44
C HIS A 114 -18.94 22.22 18.38
N GLN A 115 -18.45 22.30 17.13
CA GLN A 115 -19.03 21.57 16.00
C GLN A 115 -18.66 20.08 15.98
N TYR A 116 -17.41 19.74 16.33
CA TYR A 116 -16.87 18.38 16.17
C TYR A 116 -16.58 17.64 17.47
N MET A 117 -16.49 18.33 18.62
CA MET A 117 -16.12 17.76 19.92
C MET A 117 -17.19 18.03 21.01
N SER A 118 -18.46 18.22 20.63
CA SER A 118 -19.54 18.26 21.60
C SER A 118 -19.74 16.88 22.26
N ASP A 119 -20.25 16.87 23.51
CA ASP A 119 -20.47 15.61 24.23
C ASP A 119 -21.40 14.64 23.47
N GLU A 120 -22.36 15.17 22.72
CA GLU A 120 -23.26 14.39 21.85
C GLU A 120 -22.49 13.77 20.68
N ARG A 121 -21.60 14.53 20.02
CA ARG A 121 -20.77 14.01 18.92
C ARG A 121 -19.75 12.98 19.43
N ILE A 122 -19.16 13.21 20.58
CA ILE A 122 -18.24 12.23 21.19
C ILE A 122 -18.98 10.93 21.51
N ALA A 123 -20.20 11.00 22.06
CA ALA A 123 -21.02 9.83 22.32
C ALA A 123 -21.43 9.11 21.02
N GLU A 124 -21.74 9.86 19.96
CA GLU A 124 -22.03 9.34 18.64
C GLU A 124 -20.78 8.62 18.04
N TYR A 125 -19.60 9.23 18.06
CA TYR A 125 -18.36 8.60 17.60
C TYR A 125 -18.00 7.32 18.36
N ILE A 126 -18.21 7.28 19.67
CA ILE A 126 -18.01 6.05 20.48
C ILE A 126 -19.03 4.97 20.10
N LYS A 127 -20.28 5.34 19.84
CA LYS A 127 -21.32 4.42 19.39
C LYS A 127 -21.03 3.91 17.96
N GLU A 128 -20.64 4.81 17.08
CA GLU A 128 -20.27 4.46 15.71
C GLU A 128 -18.99 3.61 15.66
N SER A 129 -18.02 3.84 16.54
CA SER A 129 -16.79 3.04 16.57
C SER A 129 -17.08 1.55 16.81
N THR A 130 -18.11 1.22 17.60
CA THR A 130 -18.55 -0.18 17.78
C THR A 130 -19.26 -0.73 16.55
N ALA A 131 -19.99 0.09 15.79
CA ALA A 131 -20.56 -0.29 14.50
C ALA A 131 -19.46 -0.45 13.43
N TYR A 132 -18.45 0.45 13.42
CA TYR A 132 -17.30 0.33 12.54
C TYR A 132 -16.48 -0.95 12.78
N LEU A 133 -16.39 -1.47 14.00
CA LEU A 133 -15.76 -2.75 14.28
C LEU A 133 -16.48 -3.92 13.60
N THR A 134 -17.80 -3.88 13.53
CA THR A 134 -18.60 -4.88 12.83
C THR A 134 -18.46 -4.75 11.31
N VAL A 135 -18.50 -3.52 10.80
CA VAL A 135 -18.26 -3.21 9.38
C VAL A 135 -16.82 -3.52 9.01
N ALA A 136 -15.84 -3.18 9.85
CA ALA A 136 -14.44 -3.53 9.65
C ALA A 136 -14.24 -5.06 9.58
N GLY A 137 -14.99 -5.85 10.32
CA GLY A 137 -14.98 -7.30 10.23
C GLY A 137 -15.41 -7.79 8.84
N SER A 138 -16.53 -7.31 8.32
CA SER A 138 -17.03 -7.70 6.99
C SER A 138 -16.17 -7.15 5.84
N THR A 139 -15.70 -5.90 5.95
CA THR A 139 -14.76 -5.28 5.00
C THR A 139 -13.41 -5.97 5.05
N GLY A 140 -12.94 -6.33 6.26
CA GLY A 140 -11.72 -7.11 6.47
C GLY A 140 -11.78 -8.49 5.82
N LEU A 141 -12.91 -9.20 5.91
CA LEU A 141 -13.11 -10.47 5.21
C LEU A 141 -13.07 -10.29 3.68
N GLY A 142 -13.67 -9.23 3.15
CA GLY A 142 -13.59 -8.88 1.73
C GLY A 142 -12.16 -8.57 1.30
N PHE A 143 -11.42 -7.82 2.11
CA PHE A 143 -10.01 -7.53 1.88
C PHE A 143 -9.15 -8.81 1.91
N MET A 144 -9.33 -9.67 2.91
CA MET A 144 -8.62 -10.96 3.00
C MET A 144 -8.94 -11.88 1.83
N LYS A 145 -10.20 -11.91 1.37
CA LYS A 145 -10.57 -12.64 0.16
C LYS A 145 -9.79 -12.12 -1.06
N ASN A 146 -9.73 -10.81 -1.26
CA ASN A 146 -8.97 -10.22 -2.37
C ASN A 146 -7.48 -10.52 -2.24
N MET A 147 -6.89 -10.40 -1.04
CA MET A 147 -5.51 -10.79 -0.78
C MET A 147 -5.23 -12.24 -1.13
N PHE A 148 -6.13 -13.15 -0.76
CA PHE A 148 -6.01 -14.56 -1.10
C PHE A 148 -5.93 -14.76 -2.62
N PHE A 149 -6.82 -14.12 -3.39
CA PHE A 149 -6.78 -14.19 -4.85
C PHE A 149 -5.53 -13.53 -5.44
N VAL A 150 -5.05 -12.42 -4.86
CA VAL A 150 -3.77 -11.81 -5.25
C VAL A 150 -2.63 -12.81 -5.10
N VAL A 151 -2.52 -13.47 -3.95
CA VAL A 151 -1.45 -14.46 -3.71
C VAL A 151 -1.59 -15.68 -4.61
N LEU A 152 -2.82 -16.15 -4.83
CA LEU A 152 -3.10 -17.28 -5.74
C LEU A 152 -2.67 -16.96 -7.18
N PHE A 153 -3.09 -15.81 -7.71
CA PHE A 153 -2.71 -15.37 -9.05
C PHE A 153 -1.21 -15.06 -9.15
N TYR A 154 -0.61 -14.48 -8.12
CA TYR A 154 0.82 -14.24 -8.05
C TYR A 154 1.62 -15.55 -8.20
N PHE A 155 1.19 -16.64 -7.53
CA PHE A 155 1.79 -17.94 -7.71
C PHE A 155 1.75 -18.41 -9.17
N PHE A 156 0.56 -18.37 -9.78
CA PHE A 156 0.40 -18.85 -11.17
C PHE A 156 1.17 -17.97 -12.16
N ILE A 157 1.19 -16.65 -11.97
CA ILE A 157 1.94 -15.74 -12.85
C ILE A 157 3.43 -16.03 -12.76
N ASN A 158 3.98 -16.22 -11.56
CA ASN A 158 5.40 -16.56 -11.40
C ASN A 158 5.72 -18.00 -11.86
N TYR A 159 4.78 -18.94 -11.74
CA TYR A 159 4.96 -20.30 -12.18
C TYR A 159 4.98 -20.44 -13.70
N TYR A 160 4.07 -19.76 -14.37
CA TYR A 160 4.00 -19.75 -15.85
C TYR A 160 4.85 -18.63 -16.48
N GLY A 161 5.34 -17.70 -15.70
CA GLY A 161 6.29 -16.62 -15.95
C GLY A 161 6.45 -16.21 -17.42
N ASN A 162 7.46 -16.74 -18.08
CA ASN A 162 7.80 -16.34 -19.43
C ASN A 162 6.65 -16.52 -20.43
N ARG A 163 5.92 -17.63 -20.39
CA ARG A 163 4.79 -17.87 -21.31
C ARG A 163 3.68 -16.84 -21.17
N PHE A 164 3.42 -16.40 -19.93
CA PHE A 164 2.40 -15.38 -19.67
C PHE A 164 2.80 -14.02 -20.25
N PHE A 165 4.04 -13.62 -20.06
CA PHE A 165 4.57 -12.36 -20.61
C PHE A 165 4.68 -12.40 -22.13
N ASP A 166 5.14 -13.50 -22.72
CA ASP A 166 5.20 -13.69 -24.16
C ASP A 166 3.81 -13.55 -24.80
N THR A 167 2.79 -14.17 -24.19
CA THR A 167 1.40 -14.03 -24.66
C THR A 167 0.90 -12.59 -24.59
N ILE A 168 1.22 -11.85 -23.52
CA ILE A 168 0.86 -10.43 -23.42
C ILE A 168 1.55 -9.62 -24.54
N LEU A 169 2.84 -9.87 -24.81
CA LEU A 169 3.58 -9.17 -25.86
C LEU A 169 2.99 -9.44 -27.24
N GLU A 170 2.57 -10.67 -27.52
CA GLU A 170 1.91 -11.04 -28.80
C GLU A 170 0.56 -10.32 -28.99
N LEU A 171 -0.15 -10.00 -27.91
CA LEU A 171 -1.43 -9.29 -27.95
C LEU A 171 -1.28 -7.77 -28.13
N LEU A 172 -0.10 -7.22 -27.87
CA LEU A 172 0.14 -5.78 -28.03
C LEU A 172 0.27 -5.42 -29.52
N PRO A 173 -0.46 -4.39 -29.99
CA PRO A 173 -0.39 -3.96 -31.40
C PRO A 173 0.86 -3.10 -31.66
N VAL A 174 2.01 -3.53 -31.15
CA VAL A 174 3.31 -2.84 -31.32
C VAL A 174 4.40 -3.84 -31.70
N SER A 175 5.53 -3.35 -32.22
CA SER A 175 6.65 -4.26 -32.50
C SER A 175 7.14 -4.94 -31.20
N PRO A 176 7.60 -6.20 -31.24
CA PRO A 176 8.06 -6.94 -30.06
C PRO A 176 9.09 -6.16 -29.24
N GLN A 177 10.02 -5.46 -29.89
CA GLN A 177 11.06 -4.67 -29.21
C GLN A 177 10.47 -3.48 -28.43
N LYS A 178 9.45 -2.80 -28.98
CA LYS A 178 8.76 -1.70 -28.29
C LYS A 178 7.91 -2.21 -27.14
N GLY A 179 7.20 -3.33 -27.33
CA GLY A 179 6.44 -4.00 -26.29
C GLY A 179 7.32 -4.44 -25.11
N GLU A 180 8.47 -5.07 -25.41
CA GLU A 180 9.44 -5.46 -24.37
C GLU A 180 10.01 -4.27 -23.60
N ARG A 181 10.31 -3.16 -24.30
CA ARG A 181 10.75 -1.91 -23.65
C ARG A 181 9.70 -1.35 -22.71
N MET A 182 8.42 -1.30 -23.15
CA MET A 182 7.31 -0.87 -22.29
C MET A 182 7.19 -1.74 -21.05
N MET A 183 7.22 -3.06 -21.20
CA MET A 183 7.13 -3.99 -20.07
C MET A 183 8.31 -3.83 -19.11
N LYS A 184 9.53 -3.63 -19.61
CA LYS A 184 10.71 -3.36 -18.78
C LYS A 184 10.59 -2.04 -18.01
N GLU A 185 10.09 -0.96 -18.62
CA GLU A 185 9.89 0.32 -17.93
C GLU A 185 8.87 0.21 -16.80
N VAL A 186 7.73 -0.46 -17.05
CA VAL A 186 6.71 -0.70 -16.02
C VAL A 186 7.25 -1.60 -14.91
N SER A 187 7.90 -2.71 -15.26
CA SER A 187 8.48 -3.65 -14.29
C SER A 187 9.50 -2.98 -13.37
N ALA A 188 10.44 -2.22 -13.94
CA ALA A 188 11.45 -1.52 -13.15
C ALA A 188 10.85 -0.44 -12.24
N THR A 189 9.79 0.25 -12.70
CA THR A 189 9.05 1.17 -11.83
C THR A 189 8.38 0.42 -10.68
N MET A 190 7.73 -0.70 -10.98
CA MET A 190 7.07 -1.51 -9.97
C MET A 190 8.05 -2.08 -8.94
N GLU A 191 9.23 -2.51 -9.37
CA GLU A 191 10.29 -2.95 -8.44
C GLU A 191 10.70 -1.83 -7.49
N ILE A 192 10.99 -0.62 -8.01
CA ILE A 192 11.37 0.53 -7.20
C ILE A 192 10.27 0.88 -6.20
N VAL A 193 9.03 0.97 -6.64
CA VAL A 193 7.87 1.30 -5.79
C VAL A 193 7.69 0.23 -4.72
N PHE A 194 7.65 -1.04 -5.09
CA PHE A 194 7.41 -2.16 -4.18
C PHE A 194 8.47 -2.23 -3.08
N TYR A 195 9.76 -2.27 -3.45
CA TYR A 195 10.83 -2.35 -2.45
C TYR A 195 10.92 -1.07 -1.61
N SER A 196 10.72 0.10 -2.20
CA SER A 196 10.73 1.36 -1.45
C SER A 196 9.63 1.39 -0.39
N ILE A 197 8.41 1.01 -0.76
CA ILE A 197 7.27 0.94 0.17
C ILE A 197 7.58 0.00 1.33
N ILE A 198 8.06 -1.21 1.05
CA ILE A 198 8.32 -2.21 2.09
C ILE A 198 9.45 -1.77 3.02
N VAL A 199 10.59 -1.36 2.45
CA VAL A 199 11.76 -1.00 3.25
C VAL A 199 11.48 0.23 4.10
N THR A 200 10.79 1.23 3.56
CA THR A 200 10.43 2.43 4.34
C THR A 200 9.41 2.11 5.44
N ALA A 201 8.40 1.28 5.16
CA ALA A 201 7.43 0.86 6.18
C ALA A 201 8.09 0.09 7.34
N ILE A 202 9.00 -0.83 7.02
CA ILE A 202 9.77 -1.57 8.04
C ILE A 202 10.65 -0.61 8.83
N PHE A 203 11.35 0.32 8.17
CA PHE A 203 12.26 1.26 8.80
C PHE A 203 11.53 2.23 9.74
N GLU A 204 10.46 2.86 9.28
CA GLU A 204 9.66 3.79 10.10
C GLU A 204 8.96 3.05 11.24
N GLY A 205 8.41 1.86 10.96
CA GLY A 205 7.83 1.00 12.00
C GLY A 205 8.85 0.58 13.04
N PHE A 206 10.08 0.25 12.64
CA PHE A 206 11.17 -0.07 13.56
C PHE A 206 11.54 1.11 14.46
N LEU A 207 11.68 2.32 13.90
CA LEU A 207 11.98 3.53 14.68
C LEU A 207 10.89 3.79 15.73
N PHE A 208 9.62 3.74 15.33
CA PHE A 208 8.51 3.95 16.25
C PHE A 208 8.41 2.83 17.29
N GLY A 209 8.61 1.58 16.87
CA GLY A 209 8.58 0.41 17.75
C GLY A 209 9.66 0.43 18.83
N ILE A 210 10.89 0.84 18.51
CA ILE A 210 11.96 1.00 19.51
C ILE A 210 11.57 2.04 20.54
N MET A 211 11.07 3.20 20.10
CA MET A 211 10.65 4.26 21.03
C MET A 211 9.54 3.76 21.93
N MET A 212 8.53 3.08 21.40
CA MET A 212 7.43 2.54 22.20
C MET A 212 7.90 1.46 23.19
N SER A 213 8.88 0.62 22.79
CA SER A 213 9.49 -0.35 23.70
C SER A 213 10.25 0.32 24.86
N TYR A 214 10.93 1.44 24.59
CA TYR A 214 11.64 2.20 25.64
C TYR A 214 10.70 2.69 26.74
N PHE A 215 9.45 3.05 26.37
CA PHE A 215 8.42 3.46 27.32
C PHE A 215 7.58 2.30 27.87
N GLY A 216 8.00 1.04 27.68
CA GLY A 216 7.33 -0.14 28.24
C GLY A 216 6.08 -0.61 27.48
N PHE A 217 5.80 -0.07 26.29
CA PHE A 217 4.73 -0.54 25.44
C PHE A 217 5.18 -1.73 24.57
N ASN A 218 4.22 -2.45 24.00
CA ASN A 218 4.54 -3.48 23.00
C ASN A 218 5.07 -2.85 21.71
N GLY A 219 6.38 -2.66 21.62
CA GLY A 219 7.01 -1.99 20.51
C GLY A 219 6.82 -2.70 19.16
N LEU A 220 6.73 -4.05 19.16
CA LEU A 220 6.45 -4.77 17.93
C LEU A 220 5.04 -4.45 17.41
N PHE A 221 4.03 -4.42 18.30
CA PHE A 221 2.66 -4.07 17.93
C PHE A 221 2.57 -2.65 17.36
N PHE A 222 3.10 -1.68 18.11
CA PHE A 222 3.08 -0.29 17.67
C PHE A 222 3.95 -0.03 16.44
N GLY A 223 5.08 -0.73 16.32
CA GLY A 223 5.93 -0.66 15.14
C GLY A 223 5.24 -1.19 13.88
N VAL A 224 4.55 -2.33 13.98
CA VAL A 224 3.81 -2.91 12.84
C VAL A 224 2.64 -1.99 12.44
N ILE A 225 1.87 -1.48 13.41
CA ILE A 225 0.79 -0.50 13.10
C ILE A 225 1.36 0.73 12.42
N TYR A 226 2.47 1.29 12.95
CA TYR A 226 3.10 2.47 12.38
C TYR A 226 3.60 2.23 10.96
N GLY A 227 4.28 1.10 10.71
CA GLY A 227 4.75 0.72 9.39
C GLY A 227 3.62 0.58 8.38
N PHE A 228 2.47 0.00 8.78
CA PHE A 228 1.28 -0.04 7.90
C PHE A 228 0.67 1.35 7.67
N ALA A 229 0.56 2.14 8.72
CA ALA A 229 0.01 3.48 8.60
C ALA A 229 0.88 4.37 7.72
N SER A 230 2.21 4.26 7.81
CA SER A 230 3.17 5.04 7.02
C SER A 230 3.08 4.79 5.50
N LEU A 231 2.40 3.71 5.09
CA LEU A 231 2.06 3.47 3.68
C LEU A 231 1.12 4.55 3.12
N ILE A 232 0.34 5.22 3.99
CA ILE A 232 -0.53 6.33 3.59
C ILE A 232 0.31 7.61 3.58
N PRO A 233 0.60 8.19 2.40
CA PRO A 233 1.43 9.39 2.33
C PRO A 233 0.86 10.55 3.15
N ILE A 234 1.72 11.36 3.77
CA ILE A 234 1.42 12.57 4.56
C ILE A 234 0.78 12.27 5.91
N ILE A 235 -0.27 11.43 5.97
CA ILE A 235 -1.14 11.32 7.14
C ILE A 235 -0.79 10.06 7.97
N GLY A 236 -0.16 9.07 7.36
CA GLY A 236 -0.03 7.73 7.93
C GLY A 236 0.59 7.68 9.33
N GLY A 237 1.74 8.32 9.53
CA GLY A 237 2.37 8.35 10.84
C GLY A 237 1.53 9.07 11.90
N VAL A 238 0.86 10.17 11.53
CA VAL A 238 0.03 10.98 12.43
C VAL A 238 -1.15 10.18 13.00
N ILE A 239 -1.77 9.33 12.19
CA ILE A 239 -2.88 8.46 12.62
C ILE A 239 -2.49 7.56 13.80
N VAL A 240 -1.20 7.22 13.92
CA VAL A 240 -0.71 6.35 14.99
C VAL A 240 -0.15 7.16 16.17
N TRP A 241 0.84 8.04 15.93
CA TRP A 241 1.51 8.70 17.04
C TRP A 241 0.64 9.73 17.75
N ALA A 242 -0.28 10.43 17.06
CA ALA A 242 -1.07 11.45 17.69
C ALA A 242 -2.08 10.86 18.72
N PRO A 243 -2.89 9.82 18.40
CA PRO A 243 -3.73 9.17 19.41
C PRO A 243 -2.93 8.53 20.55
N VAL A 244 -1.76 7.94 20.25
CA VAL A 244 -0.90 7.33 21.27
C VAL A 244 -0.37 8.40 22.23
N SER A 245 0.17 9.51 21.69
CA SER A 245 0.65 10.63 22.53
C SER A 245 -0.45 11.22 23.39
N LEU A 246 -1.66 11.35 22.82
CA LEU A 246 -2.82 11.87 23.53
C LEU A 246 -3.25 10.93 24.69
N TYR A 247 -3.27 9.63 24.43
CA TYR A 247 -3.55 8.62 25.46
C TYR A 247 -2.51 8.66 26.59
N VAL A 248 -1.22 8.71 26.25
CA VAL A 248 -0.12 8.77 27.21
C VAL A 248 -0.20 10.04 28.05
N TRP A 249 -0.52 11.18 27.43
CA TRP A 249 -0.70 12.46 28.12
C TRP A 249 -1.78 12.40 29.21
N THR A 250 -2.90 11.76 28.92
CA THR A 250 -4.04 11.74 29.85
C THR A 250 -3.99 10.63 30.88
N LYS A 251 -3.29 9.52 30.59
CA LYS A 251 -3.33 8.31 31.43
C LYS A 251 -2.00 7.98 32.11
N ILE A 252 -0.90 8.55 31.65
CA ILE A 252 0.45 8.23 32.17
C ILE A 252 1.11 9.52 32.65
N ASP A 253 1.70 10.30 31.78
CA ASP A 253 2.33 11.57 32.10
C ASP A 253 2.54 12.47 30.86
N THR A 254 2.63 13.77 31.11
CA THR A 254 2.81 14.79 30.07
C THR A 254 4.19 14.71 29.42
N GLN A 255 5.24 14.39 30.18
CA GLN A 255 6.60 14.37 29.67
C GLN A 255 6.79 13.28 28.63
N THR A 256 6.35 12.06 28.91
CA THR A 256 6.39 10.92 27.97
C THR A 256 5.59 11.23 26.70
N ALA A 257 4.41 11.82 26.84
CA ALA A 257 3.58 12.20 25.69
C ALA A 257 4.29 13.20 24.75
N ILE A 258 4.92 14.24 25.32
CA ILE A 258 5.69 15.22 24.56
C ILE A 258 6.88 14.55 23.87
N ILE A 259 7.58 13.63 24.53
CA ILE A 259 8.71 12.91 23.94
C ILE A 259 8.23 12.07 22.74
N ILE A 260 7.14 11.32 22.89
CA ILE A 260 6.57 10.51 21.80
C ILE A 260 6.18 11.39 20.60
N ALA A 261 5.46 12.48 20.85
CA ALA A 261 5.06 13.41 19.79
C ALA A 261 6.28 14.06 19.11
N SER A 262 7.20 14.61 19.90
CA SER A 262 8.41 15.29 19.37
C SER A 262 9.31 14.33 18.60
N TYR A 263 9.54 13.12 19.11
CA TYR A 263 10.31 12.10 18.41
C TYR A 263 9.65 11.72 17.07
N SER A 264 8.34 11.48 17.08
CA SER A 264 7.61 11.11 15.87
C SER A 264 7.66 12.23 14.81
N VAL A 265 7.50 13.49 15.23
CA VAL A 265 7.59 14.62 14.30
C VAL A 265 9.03 14.85 13.85
N VAL A 266 9.99 14.96 14.78
CA VAL A 266 11.36 15.36 14.44
C VAL A 266 12.14 14.21 13.82
N VAL A 267 12.15 13.03 14.48
CA VAL A 267 13.01 11.91 14.03
C VAL A 267 12.37 11.17 12.87
N ILE A 268 11.06 10.87 12.94
CA ILE A 268 10.43 10.07 11.88
C ILE A 268 9.97 10.99 10.74
N SER A 269 9.08 11.97 10.99
CA SER A 269 8.50 12.76 9.89
C SER A 269 9.50 13.74 9.26
N ILE A 270 10.40 14.36 10.03
CA ILE A 270 11.37 15.31 9.45
C ILE A 270 12.66 14.58 9.01
N ILE A 271 13.34 13.88 9.92
CA ILE A 271 14.66 13.31 9.59
C ILE A 271 14.50 12.08 8.71
N ALA A 272 13.67 11.10 9.10
CA ALA A 272 13.54 9.86 8.34
C ALA A 272 12.88 10.10 6.98
N ASP A 273 11.75 10.79 6.93
CA ASP A 273 11.01 11.03 5.68
C ASP A 273 11.76 11.96 4.71
N THR A 274 12.41 13.03 5.23
CA THR A 274 13.04 14.04 4.36
C THR A 274 14.44 13.63 3.90
N PHE A 275 15.21 12.95 4.74
CA PHE A 275 16.61 12.63 4.45
C PHE A 275 16.86 11.15 4.24
N ILE A 276 16.40 10.29 5.14
CA ILE A 276 16.75 8.86 5.12
C ILE A 276 15.96 8.11 4.05
N LYS A 277 14.66 8.36 3.92
CA LYS A 277 13.80 7.69 2.92
C LYS A 277 14.25 7.92 1.47
N PRO A 278 14.56 9.16 1.02
CA PRO A 278 15.14 9.36 -0.31
C PRO A 278 16.47 8.63 -0.50
N MET A 279 17.32 8.57 0.54
CA MET A 279 18.59 7.85 0.49
C MET A 279 18.39 6.33 0.36
N ILE A 280 17.42 5.77 1.10
CA ILE A 280 17.03 4.36 0.97
C ILE A 280 16.55 4.06 -0.46
N ILE A 281 15.67 4.91 -1.00
CA ILE A 281 15.14 4.76 -2.36
C ILE A 281 16.27 4.80 -3.40
N GLU A 282 17.23 5.72 -3.24
CA GLU A 282 18.39 5.82 -4.15
C GLU A 282 19.29 4.59 -4.08
N VAL A 283 19.56 4.05 -2.88
CA VAL A 283 20.32 2.81 -2.69
C VAL A 283 19.59 1.63 -3.34
N ILE A 284 18.27 1.50 -3.14
CA ILE A 284 17.47 0.45 -3.80
C ILE A 284 17.58 0.57 -5.31
N LYS A 285 17.40 1.77 -5.84
CA LYS A 285 17.45 2.04 -7.29
C LYS A 285 18.81 1.74 -7.89
N ARG A 286 19.88 2.28 -7.30
CA ARG A 286 21.26 2.23 -7.85
C ARG A 286 21.91 0.87 -7.62
N ASP A 287 21.91 0.42 -6.37
CA ASP A 287 22.77 -0.70 -5.96
C ASP A 287 22.03 -2.04 -6.03
N PHE A 288 20.74 -2.04 -5.72
CA PHE A 288 19.95 -3.28 -5.69
C PHE A 288 19.32 -3.60 -7.03
N LEU A 289 18.65 -2.63 -7.66
CA LEU A 289 17.94 -2.81 -8.93
C LEU A 289 18.77 -2.45 -10.16
N LYS A 290 19.88 -1.73 -9.98
CA LYS A 290 20.75 -1.23 -11.06
C LYS A 290 19.96 -0.51 -12.15
N SER A 291 18.90 0.20 -11.76
CA SER A 291 18.00 0.89 -12.66
C SER A 291 18.53 2.27 -13.02
N THR A 292 18.60 2.55 -14.32
CA THR A 292 18.95 3.89 -14.86
C THR A 292 17.71 4.77 -15.10
N LEU A 293 16.52 4.29 -14.76
CA LEU A 293 15.28 5.03 -14.98
C LEU A 293 15.24 6.30 -14.13
N GLN A 294 15.04 7.42 -14.79
CA GLN A 294 14.73 8.68 -14.13
C GLN A 294 13.22 8.75 -13.86
N ILE A 295 12.82 8.30 -12.68
CA ILE A 295 11.43 8.35 -12.26
C ILE A 295 11.24 9.63 -11.46
N ASN A 296 10.27 10.44 -11.86
CA ASN A 296 9.89 11.64 -11.12
C ASN A 296 9.17 11.25 -9.83
N SER A 297 9.83 11.45 -8.68
CA SER A 297 9.29 11.09 -7.36
C SER A 297 7.97 11.80 -7.04
N ILE A 298 7.79 13.05 -7.52
CA ILE A 298 6.56 13.81 -7.32
C ILE A 298 5.41 13.15 -8.08
N LEU A 299 5.67 12.71 -9.32
CA LEU A 299 4.65 12.03 -10.13
C LEU A 299 4.22 10.69 -9.50
N ILE A 300 5.18 9.92 -8.97
CA ILE A 300 4.88 8.68 -8.22
C ILE A 300 4.05 8.99 -6.98
N PHE A 301 4.43 10.00 -6.21
CA PHE A 301 3.71 10.43 -5.02
C PHE A 301 2.23 10.75 -5.34
N PHE A 302 1.98 11.59 -6.34
CA PHE A 302 0.60 11.91 -6.74
C PHE A 302 -0.15 10.70 -7.33
N SER A 303 0.54 9.81 -8.03
CA SER A 303 -0.06 8.59 -8.54
C SER A 303 -0.47 7.62 -7.42
N ILE A 304 0.31 7.53 -6.35
CA ILE A 304 -0.06 6.77 -5.14
C ILE A 304 -1.32 7.38 -4.51
N LEU A 305 -1.35 8.71 -4.29
CA LEU A 305 -2.51 9.39 -3.71
C LEU A 305 -3.78 9.20 -4.55
N ALA A 306 -3.69 9.42 -5.86
CA ALA A 306 -4.81 9.24 -6.80
C ALA A 306 -5.28 7.78 -6.83
N GLY A 307 -4.34 6.84 -6.88
CA GLY A 307 -4.63 5.42 -6.83
C GLY A 307 -5.36 5.03 -5.55
N MET A 308 -4.86 5.48 -4.38
CA MET A 308 -5.48 5.21 -3.09
C MET A 308 -6.89 5.78 -2.97
N SER A 309 -7.14 6.98 -3.50
CA SER A 309 -8.48 7.56 -3.49
C SER A 309 -9.49 6.77 -4.32
N THR A 310 -9.02 6.07 -5.37
CA THR A 310 -9.88 5.32 -6.30
C THR A 310 -10.03 3.84 -5.91
N TYR A 311 -8.92 3.19 -5.54
CA TYR A 311 -8.84 1.74 -5.32
C TYR A 311 -8.45 1.37 -3.88
N GLY A 312 -8.46 2.33 -2.95
CA GLY A 312 -8.05 2.11 -1.56
C GLY A 312 -6.61 1.61 -1.46
N PHE A 313 -6.36 0.67 -0.56
CA PHE A 313 -5.03 0.10 -0.30
C PHE A 313 -4.31 -0.38 -1.59
N TRP A 314 -5.01 -1.07 -2.48
CA TRP A 314 -4.43 -1.57 -3.73
C TRP A 314 -4.02 -0.45 -4.70
N GLY A 315 -4.60 0.73 -4.52
CA GLY A 315 -4.27 1.90 -5.33
C GLY A 315 -2.84 2.40 -5.17
N MET A 316 -2.17 2.08 -4.04
CA MET A 316 -0.74 2.37 -3.87
C MET A 316 0.12 1.69 -4.94
N ILE A 317 -0.30 0.51 -5.38
CA ILE A 317 0.39 -0.29 -6.41
C ILE A 317 -0.12 0.09 -7.80
N LEU A 318 -1.44 0.21 -7.95
CA LEU A 318 -2.08 0.50 -9.23
C LEU A 318 -1.76 1.90 -9.76
N GLY A 319 -1.71 2.91 -8.89
CA GLY A 319 -1.47 4.30 -9.28
C GLY A 319 -0.14 4.48 -10.03
N PRO A 320 1.01 4.14 -9.41
CA PRO A 320 2.31 4.20 -10.08
C PRO A 320 2.39 3.32 -11.33
N ALA A 321 1.77 2.14 -11.32
CA ALA A 321 1.76 1.23 -12.45
C ALA A 321 1.05 1.84 -13.67
N ILE A 322 -0.17 2.34 -13.47
CA ILE A 322 -0.96 2.98 -14.53
C ILE A 322 -0.23 4.22 -15.06
N THR A 323 0.34 5.03 -14.18
CA THR A 323 1.10 6.22 -14.57
C THR A 323 2.33 5.85 -15.39
N SER A 324 3.09 4.85 -14.96
CA SER A 324 4.28 4.37 -15.69
C SER A 324 3.93 3.78 -17.05
N PHE A 325 2.84 3.01 -17.12
CA PHE A 325 2.34 2.45 -18.36
C PHE A 325 1.91 3.56 -19.34
N LEU A 326 1.23 4.60 -18.83
CA LEU A 326 0.84 5.76 -19.64
C LEU A 326 2.08 6.48 -20.22
N ILE A 327 3.11 6.70 -19.40
CA ILE A 327 4.37 7.32 -19.84
C ILE A 327 5.04 6.46 -20.91
N ALA A 328 5.14 5.15 -20.70
CA ALA A 328 5.76 4.23 -21.65
C ALA A 328 5.02 4.20 -22.98
N ILE A 329 3.68 4.16 -22.98
CA ILE A 329 2.84 4.22 -24.17
C ILE A 329 3.01 5.56 -24.92
N THR A 330 3.05 6.68 -24.17
CA THR A 330 3.22 8.01 -24.76
C THR A 330 4.55 8.12 -25.49
N LYS A 331 5.64 7.62 -24.92
CA LYS A 331 6.95 7.58 -25.59
C LYS A 331 6.89 6.77 -26.89
N VAL A 332 6.28 5.59 -26.85
CA VAL A 332 6.12 4.76 -28.06
C VAL A 332 5.27 5.47 -29.12
N TYR A 333 4.20 6.17 -28.71
CA TYR A 333 3.35 6.95 -29.62
C TYR A 333 4.13 8.07 -30.30
N LEU A 334 4.92 8.84 -29.55
CA LEU A 334 5.77 9.91 -30.11
C LEU A 334 6.81 9.36 -31.08
N ASP A 335 7.47 8.23 -30.74
CA ASP A 335 8.41 7.54 -31.64
C ASP A 335 7.77 7.10 -32.97
N TYR A 336 6.45 6.87 -32.99
CA TYR A 336 5.73 6.58 -34.25
C TYR A 336 5.35 7.87 -35.00
N SER A 337 5.01 8.93 -34.31
CA SER A 337 4.66 10.24 -34.91
C SER A 337 5.86 10.90 -35.58
N ASP A 338 7.06 10.76 -35.00
CA ASP A 338 8.29 11.35 -35.56
C ASP A 338 8.88 10.53 -36.73
N ALA A 339 8.41 9.31 -36.95
CA ALA A 339 8.87 8.41 -38.00
C ALA A 339 7.97 8.40 -39.26
N GLY A 340 6.84 9.13 -39.25
CA GLY A 340 5.91 9.30 -40.38
C GLY A 340 5.88 10.72 -40.88
#